data_479f5fe01d50de712536dbd42c7ae92c
#
_entry.id   479f5fe01d50de712536dbd42c7ae92c
#
_cell.length_a   1.000
_cell.length_b   1.000
_cell.length_c   1.000
_cell.angle_alpha   90.00
_cell.angle_beta   90.00
_cell.angle_gamma   90.00
#
_symmetry.space_group_name_H-M   'P 1'
#
loop_
_entity.id
_entity.type
_entity.pdbx_description
1 polymer ?
#
loop_
_entity_poly.entity_id
_entity_poly.type
_entity_poly.pdbx_seq_one_letter_code
_entity_poly.pdbx_strand_id
1 'polypeptide(L)'
;MMLAIAWTIVASLIIAVPASSPVSRALQKASPPEMLSAAAERGRELQAALRNYTYYAELTIQTVSQSDTITGKYYRFSQISFDREGARQEKVLENTSTLPSDVYIGTNAANNLTCVYQFVITPETLSQYELTYVGHERIDEIDTLVFDVKPKIKMPDPDKSDDRYLKGRIWIDEQDLCVVKVAGQALPEQGSHRTPKFETYFQNYDKYWFPASTSADDSIRVGRYFTRVIVSVRFTGYKKVSAKQ
;
A
#
# COMPACT_ATOMS: atom_id res chain seq x y z
N MET A 1 -56.40 25.48 -51.16
CA MET A 1 -55.30 24.51 -50.96
C MET A 1 -54.12 25.30 -50.43
N MET A 2 -54.00 25.48 -49.09
CA MET A 2 -52.95 26.27 -48.44
C MET A 2 -51.93 25.33 -47.82
N LEU A 3 -50.68 25.37 -48.27
CA LEU A 3 -49.57 24.64 -47.68
C LEU A 3 -49.06 25.44 -46.47
N ALA A 4 -49.11 24.83 -45.27
CA ALA A 4 -48.44 25.35 -44.08
C ALA A 4 -47.04 24.76 -43.99
N ILE A 5 -45.98 25.61 -44.02
CA ILE A 5 -44.58 25.22 -43.79
C ILE A 5 -44.31 25.30 -42.30
N ALA A 6 -44.06 24.15 -41.68
CA ALA A 6 -43.66 24.06 -40.28
C ALA A 6 -42.14 24.28 -40.17
N TRP A 7 -41.71 25.29 -39.43
CA TRP A 7 -40.33 25.54 -39.04
C TRP A 7 -39.99 24.74 -37.80
N THR A 8 -39.11 23.77 -37.93
CA THR A 8 -38.51 23.04 -36.80
C THR A 8 -37.36 23.81 -36.23
N ILE A 9 -37.52 24.30 -35.01
CA ILE A 9 -36.44 24.95 -34.24
C ILE A 9 -35.59 23.83 -33.63
N VAL A 10 -34.35 23.69 -34.11
CA VAL A 10 -33.35 22.82 -33.49
C VAL A 10 -32.74 23.56 -32.31
N ALA A 11 -33.14 23.23 -31.11
CA ALA A 11 -32.50 23.73 -29.88
C ALA A 11 -31.16 23.02 -29.68
N SER A 12 -30.06 23.70 -29.92
CA SER A 12 -28.71 23.24 -29.62
C SER A 12 -28.52 23.24 -28.10
N LEU A 13 -28.46 22.04 -27.53
CA LEU A 13 -28.12 21.83 -26.11
C LEU A 13 -26.63 22.07 -25.94
N ILE A 14 -26.25 23.24 -25.43
CA ILE A 14 -24.87 23.50 -25.01
C ILE A 14 -24.63 22.80 -23.69
N ILE A 15 -23.92 21.67 -23.74
CA ILE A 15 -23.44 20.97 -22.55
C ILE A 15 -22.28 21.81 -22.01
N ALA A 16 -22.53 22.56 -20.93
CA ALA A 16 -21.48 23.26 -20.20
C ALA A 16 -20.56 22.22 -19.54
N VAL A 17 -19.35 22.08 -20.04
CA VAL A 17 -18.27 21.32 -19.38
C VAL A 17 -17.96 22.05 -18.06
N PRO A 18 -18.05 21.39 -16.89
CA PRO A 18 -17.70 22.04 -15.63
C PRO A 18 -16.24 22.50 -15.69
N ALA A 19 -16.02 23.77 -15.41
CA ALA A 19 -14.67 24.33 -15.32
C ALA A 19 -13.94 23.61 -14.20
N SER A 20 -12.81 22.98 -14.54
CA SER A 20 -11.91 22.34 -13.56
C SER A 20 -11.56 23.34 -12.46
N SER A 21 -11.59 22.90 -11.20
CA SER A 21 -11.27 23.73 -10.03
C SER A 21 -9.85 24.31 -10.16
N PRO A 22 -9.56 25.49 -9.58
CA PRO A 22 -8.24 26.11 -9.65
C PRO A 22 -7.13 25.23 -9.09
N VAL A 23 -7.44 24.33 -8.14
CA VAL A 23 -6.50 23.33 -7.59
C VAL A 23 -6.10 22.31 -8.66
N SER A 24 -7.05 21.77 -9.44
CA SER A 24 -6.77 20.83 -10.55
C SER A 24 -5.89 21.46 -11.64
N ARG A 25 -6.05 22.76 -11.89
CA ARG A 25 -5.25 23.50 -12.89
C ARG A 25 -3.82 23.81 -12.42
N ALA A 26 -3.60 23.96 -11.10
CA ALA A 26 -2.28 24.13 -10.51
C ALA A 26 -1.47 22.84 -10.53
N LEU A 27 -2.10 21.70 -10.27
CA LEU A 27 -1.47 20.37 -10.29
C LEU A 27 -1.03 19.96 -11.72
N GLN A 28 -1.74 20.36 -12.76
CA GLN A 28 -1.35 20.11 -14.17
C GLN A 28 -0.04 20.81 -14.60
N LYS A 29 0.52 21.71 -13.78
CA LYS A 29 1.78 22.40 -14.02
C LYS A 29 2.90 22.01 -13.07
N ALA A 30 2.61 21.22 -12.03
CA ALA A 30 3.62 20.80 -11.06
C ALA A 30 4.59 19.78 -11.68
N SER A 31 5.86 19.93 -11.38
CA SER A 31 6.88 18.96 -11.78
C SER A 31 6.78 17.66 -10.95
N PRO A 32 7.26 16.50 -11.47
CA PRO A 32 7.25 15.26 -10.71
C PRO A 32 7.88 15.36 -9.29
N PRO A 33 8.97 16.11 -9.06
CA PRO A 33 9.49 16.33 -7.71
C PRO A 33 8.54 17.11 -6.78
N GLU A 34 7.82 18.10 -7.30
CA GLU A 34 6.83 18.86 -6.51
C GLU A 34 5.64 17.97 -6.15
N MET A 35 5.18 17.14 -7.08
CA MET A 35 4.10 16.18 -6.83
C MET A 35 4.52 15.12 -5.82
N LEU A 36 5.77 14.65 -5.89
CA LEU A 36 6.34 13.72 -4.90
C LEU A 36 6.38 14.34 -3.50
N SER A 37 6.77 15.61 -3.38
CA SER A 37 6.78 16.32 -2.09
C SER A 37 5.35 16.45 -1.52
N ALA A 38 4.38 16.77 -2.36
CA ALA A 38 2.98 16.83 -1.95
C ALA A 38 2.44 15.45 -1.56
N ALA A 39 2.82 14.38 -2.28
CA ALA A 39 2.46 13.01 -1.92
C ALA A 39 3.07 12.59 -0.57
N ALA A 40 4.27 13.04 -0.24
CA ALA A 40 4.87 12.79 1.06
C ALA A 40 4.07 13.46 2.20
N GLU A 41 3.55 14.69 1.99
CA GLU A 41 2.64 15.33 2.96
C GLU A 41 1.34 14.53 3.11
N ARG A 42 0.76 13.99 2.03
CA ARG A 42 -0.39 13.08 2.11
C ARG A 42 -0.06 11.81 2.91
N GLY A 43 1.15 11.29 2.77
CA GLY A 43 1.64 10.17 3.59
C GLY A 43 1.66 10.50 5.08
N ARG A 44 2.11 11.70 5.46
CA ARG A 44 2.07 12.18 6.85
C ARG A 44 0.63 12.29 7.37
N GLU A 45 -0.27 12.87 6.57
CA GLU A 45 -1.69 12.97 6.90
C GLU A 45 -2.30 11.57 7.11
N LEU A 46 -1.98 10.61 6.23
CA LEU A 46 -2.41 9.22 6.34
C LEU A 46 -1.93 8.58 7.64
N GLN A 47 -0.66 8.71 8.00
CA GLN A 47 -0.12 8.17 9.25
C GLN A 47 -0.82 8.77 10.48
N ALA A 48 -1.06 10.08 10.47
CA ALA A 48 -1.78 10.76 11.56
C ALA A 48 -3.24 10.30 11.65
N ALA A 49 -3.90 10.13 10.50
CA ALA A 49 -5.28 9.70 10.43
C ALA A 49 -5.46 8.27 10.93
N LEU A 50 -4.57 7.36 10.54
CA LEU A 50 -4.70 5.94 10.82
C LEU A 50 -4.72 5.63 12.33
N ARG A 51 -4.05 6.45 13.14
CA ARG A 51 -4.08 6.34 14.62
C ARG A 51 -5.49 6.48 15.19
N ASN A 52 -6.41 7.08 14.43
CA ASN A 52 -7.81 7.26 14.82
C ASN A 52 -8.73 6.18 14.25
N TYR A 53 -8.18 5.09 13.70
CA TYR A 53 -8.96 4.00 13.13
C TYR A 53 -8.62 2.67 13.79
N THR A 54 -9.62 1.78 13.81
CA THR A 54 -9.41 0.35 14.02
C THR A 54 -9.64 -0.36 12.70
N TYR A 55 -9.01 -1.51 12.49
CA TYR A 55 -9.21 -2.32 11.30
C TYR A 55 -8.89 -3.79 11.60
N TYR A 56 -9.23 -4.66 10.68
CA TYR A 56 -8.84 -6.07 10.71
C TYR A 56 -7.75 -6.34 9.70
N ALA A 57 -6.79 -7.18 10.08
CA ALA A 57 -5.76 -7.72 9.22
C ALA A 57 -5.88 -9.25 9.17
N GLU A 58 -6.03 -9.80 7.97
CA GLU A 58 -6.09 -11.23 7.69
C GLU A 58 -4.82 -11.62 6.93
N LEU A 59 -3.91 -12.34 7.58
CA LEU A 59 -2.66 -12.82 7.02
C LEU A 59 -2.76 -14.32 6.70
N THR A 60 -2.46 -14.68 5.47
CA THR A 60 -2.26 -16.06 5.04
C THR A 60 -0.88 -16.21 4.43
N ILE A 61 -0.13 -17.23 4.85
CA ILE A 61 1.13 -17.64 4.22
C ILE A 61 0.99 -19.11 3.87
N GLN A 62 1.28 -19.48 2.62
CA GLN A 62 1.26 -20.84 2.14
C GLN A 62 2.64 -21.24 1.64
N THR A 63 3.10 -22.43 1.99
CA THR A 63 4.26 -23.06 1.37
C THR A 63 3.81 -23.93 0.21
N VAL A 64 4.55 -23.89 -0.89
CA VAL A 64 4.18 -24.54 -2.14
C VAL A 64 5.32 -25.43 -2.61
N SER A 65 5.01 -26.67 -2.96
CA SER A 65 5.95 -27.63 -3.53
C SER A 65 6.31 -27.29 -4.98
N GLN A 66 7.31 -28.00 -5.52
CA GLN A 66 7.68 -27.89 -6.95
C GLN A 66 6.55 -28.32 -7.92
N SER A 67 5.59 -29.11 -7.43
CA SER A 67 4.41 -29.56 -8.20
C SER A 67 3.19 -28.64 -7.98
N ASP A 68 3.39 -27.39 -7.53
CA ASP A 68 2.34 -26.40 -7.27
C ASP A 68 1.29 -26.87 -6.21
N THR A 69 1.67 -27.79 -5.34
CA THR A 69 0.80 -28.27 -4.26
C THR A 69 1.09 -27.50 -2.98
N ILE A 70 0.05 -27.03 -2.29
CA ILE A 70 0.18 -26.39 -0.97
C ILE A 70 0.62 -27.46 0.03
N THR A 71 1.77 -27.25 0.67
CA THR A 71 2.37 -28.17 1.66
C THR A 71 2.12 -27.74 3.11
N GLY A 72 1.71 -26.49 3.32
CA GLY A 72 1.36 -25.97 4.63
C GLY A 72 0.76 -24.58 4.56
N LYS A 73 0.09 -24.17 5.61
CA LYS A 73 -0.56 -22.87 5.72
C LYS A 73 -0.37 -22.29 7.11
N TYR A 74 -0.01 -21.00 7.16
CA TYR A 74 -0.15 -20.16 8.34
C TYR A 74 -1.31 -19.20 8.12
N TYR A 75 -2.16 -19.05 9.12
CA TYR A 75 -3.29 -18.13 9.09
C TYR A 75 -3.33 -17.33 10.39
N ARG A 76 -3.51 -16.01 10.28
CA ARG A 76 -3.69 -15.11 11.43
C ARG A 76 -4.71 -14.05 11.10
N PHE A 77 -5.70 -13.94 11.97
CA PHE A 77 -6.72 -12.88 11.90
C PHE A 77 -6.63 -12.03 13.15
N SER A 78 -6.48 -10.73 12.96
CA SER A 78 -6.21 -9.80 14.05
C SER A 78 -7.05 -8.54 13.92
N GLN A 79 -7.45 -7.99 15.06
CA GLN A 79 -7.95 -6.62 15.16
C GLN A 79 -6.81 -5.70 15.54
N ILE A 80 -6.65 -4.61 14.78
CA ILE A 80 -5.62 -3.60 14.99
C ILE A 80 -6.27 -2.34 15.53
N SER A 81 -5.64 -1.75 16.52
CA SER A 81 -6.00 -0.47 17.12
C SER A 81 -4.75 0.31 17.51
N PHE A 82 -4.91 1.51 18.00
CA PHE A 82 -3.82 2.35 18.50
C PHE A 82 -4.17 2.84 19.90
N ASP A 83 -3.17 2.89 20.79
CA ASP A 83 -3.33 3.48 22.11
C ASP A 83 -3.29 5.01 22.07
N ARG A 84 -3.30 5.64 23.24
CA ARG A 84 -3.32 7.11 23.37
C ARG A 84 -2.02 7.74 22.90
N GLU A 85 -0.93 7.04 23.01
CA GLU A 85 0.41 7.43 22.57
C GLU A 85 0.61 7.20 21.07
N GLY A 86 -0.36 6.52 20.40
CA GLY A 86 -0.35 6.18 18.98
C GLY A 86 0.45 4.92 18.68
N ALA A 87 0.79 4.12 19.69
CA ALA A 87 1.43 2.83 19.47
C ALA A 87 0.40 1.78 18.99
N ARG A 88 0.82 1.00 17.99
CA ARG A 88 0.00 -0.05 17.41
C ARG A 88 -0.24 -1.18 18.42
N GLN A 89 -1.51 -1.49 18.61
CA GLN A 89 -1.99 -2.59 19.45
C GLN A 89 -2.62 -3.65 18.55
N GLU A 90 -2.26 -4.91 18.75
CA GLU A 90 -2.80 -6.03 18.00
C GLU A 90 -3.47 -7.03 18.94
N LYS A 91 -4.75 -7.28 18.67
CA LYS A 91 -5.50 -8.36 19.32
C LYS A 91 -5.66 -9.49 18.30
N VAL A 92 -4.92 -10.59 18.50
CA VAL A 92 -5.05 -11.79 17.69
C VAL A 92 -6.37 -12.47 18.05
N LEU A 93 -7.23 -12.68 17.05
CA LEU A 93 -8.53 -13.33 17.18
C LEU A 93 -8.46 -14.79 16.76
N GLU A 94 -7.63 -15.12 15.77
CA GLU A 94 -7.37 -16.47 15.31
C GLU A 94 -5.91 -16.59 14.86
N ASN A 95 -5.28 -17.73 15.18
CA ASN A 95 -3.94 -18.05 14.73
C ASN A 95 -3.79 -19.56 14.62
N THR A 96 -3.54 -20.05 13.40
CA THR A 96 -3.36 -21.47 13.11
C THR A 96 -2.16 -21.68 12.18
N SER A 97 -1.48 -22.82 12.32
CA SER A 97 -0.35 -23.18 11.47
C SER A 97 -0.33 -24.68 11.20
N THR A 98 -0.18 -25.01 9.93
CA THR A 98 0.14 -26.35 9.43
C THR A 98 1.42 -26.30 8.58
N LEU A 99 2.24 -25.26 8.74
CA LEU A 99 3.52 -25.14 8.04
C LEU A 99 4.44 -26.32 8.40
N PRO A 100 5.32 -26.73 7.46
CA PRO A 100 6.38 -27.69 7.76
C PRO A 100 7.24 -27.25 8.96
N SER A 101 7.77 -28.18 9.73
CA SER A 101 8.47 -27.91 10.98
C SER A 101 9.75 -27.07 10.85
N ASP A 102 10.30 -26.99 9.65
CA ASP A 102 11.46 -26.18 9.29
C ASP A 102 11.09 -24.75 8.84
N VAL A 103 9.78 -24.45 8.71
CA VAL A 103 9.26 -23.13 8.37
C VAL A 103 8.55 -22.51 9.57
N TYR A 104 9.14 -21.49 10.16
CA TYR A 104 8.59 -20.80 11.33
C TYR A 104 8.32 -19.33 11.01
N ILE A 105 7.12 -18.86 11.34
CA ILE A 105 6.74 -17.45 11.25
C ILE A 105 6.74 -16.86 12.66
N GLY A 106 7.77 -16.08 12.95
CA GLY A 106 7.86 -15.37 14.23
C GLY A 106 6.82 -14.27 14.37
N THR A 107 6.49 -13.90 15.61
CA THR A 107 5.51 -12.83 15.90
C THR A 107 5.90 -11.52 15.21
N ASN A 108 7.18 -11.13 15.27
CA ASN A 108 7.66 -9.89 14.63
C ASN A 108 7.50 -9.94 13.11
N ALA A 109 7.77 -11.07 12.47
CA ALA A 109 7.56 -11.24 11.03
C ALA A 109 6.07 -11.08 10.65
N ALA A 110 5.17 -11.70 11.41
CA ALA A 110 3.74 -11.57 11.20
C ALA A 110 3.26 -10.11 11.44
N ASN A 111 3.76 -9.46 12.48
CA ASN A 111 3.45 -8.05 12.77
C ASN A 111 3.93 -7.12 11.65
N ASN A 112 5.12 -7.34 11.11
CA ASN A 112 5.65 -6.56 10.00
C ASN A 112 4.80 -6.72 8.73
N LEU A 113 4.35 -7.94 8.42
CA LEU A 113 3.48 -8.20 7.27
C LEU A 113 2.10 -7.54 7.40
N THR A 114 1.60 -7.36 8.61
CA THR A 114 0.32 -6.70 8.89
C THR A 114 0.47 -5.21 9.22
N CYS A 115 1.67 -4.64 9.11
CA CYS A 115 1.95 -3.24 9.38
C CYS A 115 1.72 -2.38 8.13
N VAL A 116 0.71 -1.52 8.17
CA VAL A 116 0.34 -0.62 7.07
C VAL A 116 1.27 0.57 6.90
N TYR A 117 2.13 0.85 7.89
CA TYR A 117 3.02 2.02 7.87
C TYR A 117 4.38 1.78 7.25
N GLN A 118 4.74 0.54 7.00
CA GLN A 118 6.13 0.14 6.78
C GLN A 118 6.77 0.87 5.58
N PHE A 119 5.96 1.27 4.58
CA PHE A 119 6.46 1.91 3.37
C PHE A 119 5.70 3.19 2.99
N VAL A 120 5.06 3.83 3.96
CA VAL A 120 4.46 5.14 3.73
C VAL A 120 5.58 6.19 3.66
N ILE A 121 5.67 6.86 2.51
CA ILE A 121 6.63 7.95 2.31
C ILE A 121 6.05 9.21 2.94
N THR A 122 6.81 9.82 3.85
CA THR A 122 6.52 11.11 4.50
C THR A 122 7.68 12.07 4.25
N PRO A 123 7.53 13.37 4.49
CA PRO A 123 8.65 14.31 4.36
C PRO A 123 9.88 13.92 5.18
N GLU A 124 9.66 13.33 6.37
CA GLU A 124 10.74 12.88 7.25
C GLU A 124 11.49 11.68 6.66
N THR A 125 10.77 10.74 6.03
CA THR A 125 11.36 9.54 5.43
C THR A 125 11.84 9.76 4.01
N LEU A 126 11.34 10.78 3.30
CA LEU A 126 11.68 11.09 1.91
C LEU A 126 13.20 11.26 1.73
N SER A 127 13.87 11.87 2.70
CA SER A 127 15.31 12.09 2.69
C SER A 127 16.13 10.78 2.74
N GLN A 128 15.54 9.67 3.16
CA GLN A 128 16.19 8.36 3.28
C GLN A 128 16.22 7.59 1.96
N TYR A 129 15.51 8.09 0.93
CA TYR A 129 15.35 7.43 -0.36
C TYR A 129 15.90 8.25 -1.52
N GLU A 130 16.43 7.56 -2.49
CA GLU A 130 16.59 8.03 -3.85
C GLU A 130 15.33 7.63 -4.62
N LEU A 131 14.60 8.64 -5.14
CA LEU A 131 13.40 8.44 -5.93
C LEU A 131 13.65 8.95 -7.35
N THR A 132 13.46 8.08 -8.32
CA THR A 132 13.65 8.39 -9.74
C THR A 132 12.32 8.31 -10.45
N TYR A 133 11.89 9.40 -11.05
CA TYR A 133 10.69 9.42 -11.87
C TYR A 133 10.85 8.51 -13.10
N VAL A 134 9.89 7.61 -13.31
CA VAL A 134 9.91 6.62 -14.41
C VAL A 134 8.96 7.02 -15.54
N GLY A 135 7.82 7.62 -15.21
CA GLY A 135 6.80 7.98 -16.18
C GLY A 135 5.39 7.89 -15.59
N HIS A 136 4.42 7.73 -16.49
CA HIS A 136 3.01 7.55 -16.14
C HIS A 136 2.60 6.11 -16.38
N GLU A 137 1.71 5.61 -15.53
CA GLU A 137 1.06 4.31 -15.70
C GLU A 137 -0.39 4.42 -15.24
N ARG A 138 -1.29 3.72 -15.90
CA ARG A 138 -2.69 3.66 -15.49
C ARG A 138 -2.95 2.37 -14.75
N ILE A 139 -3.45 2.50 -13.51
CA ILE A 139 -3.89 1.37 -12.69
C ILE A 139 -5.41 1.43 -12.60
N ASP A 140 -6.10 0.49 -13.22
CA ASP A 140 -7.55 0.50 -13.41
C ASP A 140 -8.02 1.84 -14.03
N GLU A 141 -8.70 2.69 -13.26
CA GLU A 141 -9.20 3.99 -13.69
C GLU A 141 -8.33 5.17 -13.21
N ILE A 142 -7.23 4.89 -12.51
CA ILE A 142 -6.39 5.90 -11.87
C ILE A 142 -5.14 6.16 -12.71
N ASP A 143 -4.97 7.38 -13.16
CA ASP A 143 -3.74 7.84 -13.81
C ASP A 143 -2.69 8.13 -12.72
N THR A 144 -1.51 7.53 -12.83
CA THR A 144 -0.49 7.57 -11.79
C THR A 144 0.86 8.04 -12.28
N LEU A 145 1.57 8.75 -11.41
CA LEU A 145 3.01 8.98 -11.52
C LEU A 145 3.76 7.83 -10.90
N VAL A 146 4.78 7.35 -11.59
CA VAL A 146 5.57 6.19 -11.18
C VAL A 146 6.97 6.60 -10.80
N PHE A 147 7.42 6.16 -9.62
CA PHE A 147 8.77 6.41 -9.13
C PHE A 147 9.43 5.09 -8.72
N ASP A 148 10.65 4.87 -9.20
CA ASP A 148 11.55 3.87 -8.61
C ASP A 148 12.09 4.40 -7.28
N VAL A 149 12.11 3.52 -6.28
CA VAL A 149 12.48 3.83 -4.89
C VAL A 149 13.67 2.98 -4.49
N LYS A 150 14.72 3.61 -3.98
CA LYS A 150 15.91 2.94 -3.48
C LYS A 150 16.41 3.61 -2.20
N PRO A 151 16.63 2.86 -1.11
CA PRO A 151 17.24 3.42 0.09
C PRO A 151 18.64 3.97 -0.21
N LYS A 152 18.94 5.18 0.27
CA LYS A 152 20.25 5.81 0.15
C LYS A 152 21.00 5.91 1.48
N ILE A 153 20.42 5.35 2.53
CA ILE A 153 21.03 5.26 3.85
C ILE A 153 21.84 3.97 4.00
N LYS A 154 22.75 3.95 4.96
CA LYS A 154 23.38 2.71 5.39
C LYS A 154 22.31 1.82 6.05
N MET A 155 22.12 0.62 5.55
CA MET A 155 21.16 -0.32 6.12
C MET A 155 21.51 -0.66 7.57
N PRO A 156 20.53 -0.66 8.49
CA PRO A 156 20.73 -1.14 9.84
C PRO A 156 21.07 -2.64 9.84
N ASP A 157 21.64 -3.09 10.93
CA ASP A 157 21.86 -4.51 11.20
C ASP A 157 20.47 -5.17 11.46
N PRO A 158 20.02 -6.11 10.63
CA PRO A 158 18.68 -6.70 10.75
C PRO A 158 18.47 -7.54 12.01
N ASP A 159 19.57 -7.93 12.70
CA ASP A 159 19.49 -8.66 13.95
C ASP A 159 19.34 -7.72 15.17
N LYS A 160 19.50 -6.40 14.97
CA LYS A 160 19.44 -5.36 16.01
C LYS A 160 18.32 -4.34 15.79
N SER A 161 17.72 -4.31 14.60
CA SER A 161 16.65 -3.35 14.25
C SER A 161 15.57 -4.03 13.42
N ASP A 162 14.33 -3.74 13.77
CA ASP A 162 13.15 -4.14 12.99
C ASP A 162 12.85 -3.16 11.83
N ASP A 163 13.65 -2.07 11.68
CA ASP A 163 13.44 -1.12 10.60
C ASP A 163 13.64 -1.77 9.24
N ARG A 164 12.70 -1.52 8.35
CA ARG A 164 12.73 -2.01 6.96
C ARG A 164 12.48 -0.86 6.01
N TYR A 165 13.18 -0.91 4.88
CA TYR A 165 13.17 0.13 3.85
C TYR A 165 12.75 -0.48 2.52
N LEU A 166 11.95 0.24 1.75
CA LEU A 166 11.49 -0.18 0.44
C LEU A 166 12.62 -0.07 -0.60
N LYS A 167 12.86 -1.16 -1.34
CA LYS A 167 13.52 -1.12 -2.64
C LYS A 167 12.53 -1.62 -3.68
N GLY A 168 12.09 -0.73 -4.58
CA GLY A 168 11.05 -1.09 -5.54
C GLY A 168 10.45 0.10 -6.23
N ARG A 169 9.14 0.20 -6.23
CA ARG A 169 8.38 1.18 -6.99
C ARG A 169 7.14 1.64 -6.23
N ILE A 170 6.77 2.90 -6.41
CA ILE A 170 5.52 3.48 -5.91
C ILE A 170 4.76 4.11 -7.07
N TRP A 171 3.43 4.08 -6.96
CA TRP A 171 2.49 4.70 -7.86
C TRP A 171 1.68 5.73 -7.08
N ILE A 172 1.67 6.96 -7.56
CA ILE A 172 1.02 8.10 -6.93
C ILE A 172 -0.10 8.57 -7.85
N ASP A 173 -1.33 8.62 -7.35
CA ASP A 173 -2.47 9.20 -8.05
C ASP A 173 -2.19 10.66 -8.40
N GLU A 174 -2.36 11.03 -9.67
CA GLU A 174 -2.10 12.39 -10.17
C GLU A 174 -3.10 13.42 -9.65
N GLN A 175 -4.29 13.01 -9.23
CA GLN A 175 -5.34 13.90 -8.74
C GLN A 175 -5.26 14.11 -7.24
N ASP A 176 -5.21 13.02 -6.48
CA ASP A 176 -5.25 13.06 -5.01
C ASP A 176 -3.86 13.18 -4.39
N LEU A 177 -2.79 12.93 -5.18
CA LEU A 177 -1.40 12.86 -4.75
C LEU A 177 -1.19 11.87 -3.60
N CYS A 178 -1.93 10.77 -3.63
CA CYS A 178 -1.83 9.68 -2.68
C CYS A 178 -1.14 8.47 -3.30
N VAL A 179 -0.37 7.73 -2.52
CA VAL A 179 0.17 6.45 -2.96
C VAL A 179 -0.98 5.45 -3.07
N VAL A 180 -1.14 4.85 -4.25
CA VAL A 180 -2.21 3.88 -4.57
C VAL A 180 -1.69 2.46 -4.76
N LYS A 181 -0.39 2.31 -5.04
CA LYS A 181 0.30 1.02 -5.12
C LYS A 181 1.75 1.15 -4.69
N VAL A 182 2.24 0.11 -4.03
CA VAL A 182 3.66 -0.08 -3.70
C VAL A 182 4.04 -1.49 -4.12
N ALA A 183 5.18 -1.65 -4.81
CA ALA A 183 5.72 -2.97 -5.13
C ALA A 183 7.23 -3.00 -4.93
N GLY A 184 7.75 -4.08 -4.42
CA GLY A 184 9.19 -4.21 -4.21
C GLY A 184 9.58 -5.23 -3.16
N GLN A 185 10.64 -4.93 -2.47
CA GLN A 185 11.26 -5.77 -1.45
C GLN A 185 11.60 -4.93 -0.22
N ALA A 186 11.42 -5.52 0.97
CA ALA A 186 11.84 -4.92 2.23
C ALA A 186 13.33 -5.19 2.50
N LEU A 187 14.09 -4.14 2.82
CA LEU A 187 15.52 -4.22 3.16
C LEU A 187 15.78 -3.66 4.56
N PRO A 188 16.84 -4.11 5.28
CA PRO A 188 17.72 -5.22 4.94
C PRO A 188 17.03 -6.58 5.06
N GLU A 189 17.55 -7.56 4.32
CA GLU A 189 17.18 -8.96 4.51
C GLU A 189 17.83 -9.50 5.80
N GLN A 190 17.15 -10.40 6.49
CA GLN A 190 17.64 -10.95 7.77
C GLN A 190 18.46 -12.22 7.53
N GLY A 191 19.77 -12.15 7.74
CA GLY A 191 20.68 -13.28 7.61
C GLY A 191 20.63 -13.93 6.23
N SER A 192 20.33 -15.23 6.20
CA SER A 192 20.14 -15.99 4.95
C SER A 192 18.69 -16.00 4.45
N HIS A 193 17.77 -15.29 5.12
CA HIS A 193 16.36 -15.27 4.78
C HIS A 193 16.05 -14.11 3.84
N ARG A 194 15.72 -14.43 2.60
CA ARG A 194 15.29 -13.46 1.62
C ARG A 194 13.86 -13.03 1.91
N THR A 195 13.63 -11.72 1.92
CA THR A 195 12.28 -11.17 1.99
C THR A 195 11.59 -11.31 0.63
N PRO A 196 10.40 -11.90 0.54
CA PRO A 196 9.69 -12.02 -0.73
C PRO A 196 9.38 -10.65 -1.32
N LYS A 197 9.40 -10.58 -2.65
CA LYS A 197 8.88 -9.41 -3.35
C LYS A 197 7.38 -9.36 -3.17
N PHE A 198 6.87 -8.17 -2.91
CA PHE A 198 5.45 -7.95 -2.61
C PHE A 198 4.86 -6.83 -3.45
N GLU A 199 3.55 -6.83 -3.53
CA GLU A 199 2.73 -5.71 -4.02
C GLU A 199 1.65 -5.39 -3.00
N THR A 200 1.49 -4.09 -2.70
CA THR A 200 0.43 -3.57 -1.84
C THR A 200 -0.43 -2.62 -2.65
N TYR A 201 -1.74 -2.84 -2.63
CA TYR A 201 -2.74 -1.97 -3.22
C TYR A 201 -3.47 -1.21 -2.12
N PHE A 202 -3.80 0.03 -2.42
CA PHE A 202 -4.54 0.91 -1.52
C PHE A 202 -5.93 1.15 -2.08
N GLN A 203 -6.87 1.45 -1.21
CA GLN A 203 -8.23 1.84 -1.58
C GLN A 203 -8.63 3.11 -0.85
N ASN A 204 -9.47 3.90 -1.50
CA ASN A 204 -10.04 5.08 -0.86
C ASN A 204 -11.07 4.63 0.17
N TYR A 205 -10.93 5.12 1.40
CA TYR A 205 -11.87 4.95 2.48
C TYR A 205 -12.03 6.29 3.21
N ASP A 206 -13.25 6.80 3.24
CA ASP A 206 -13.56 8.14 3.72
C ASP A 206 -12.84 9.20 2.82
N LYS A 207 -11.72 9.74 3.23
CA LYS A 207 -10.89 10.66 2.45
C LYS A 207 -9.41 10.26 2.41
N TYR A 208 -9.13 9.03 2.80
CA TYR A 208 -7.76 8.51 2.88
C TYR A 208 -7.63 7.25 2.03
N TRP A 209 -6.45 7.07 1.47
CA TRP A 209 -6.09 5.85 0.79
C TRP A 209 -5.42 4.90 1.78
N PHE A 210 -6.19 3.94 2.30
CA PHE A 210 -5.69 2.92 3.20
C PHE A 210 -5.30 1.65 2.45
N PRO A 211 -4.29 0.87 2.95
CA PRO A 211 -3.98 -0.43 2.38
C PRO A 211 -5.24 -1.31 2.32
N ALA A 212 -5.43 -1.96 1.17
CA ALA A 212 -6.52 -2.92 0.96
C ALA A 212 -5.99 -4.35 1.01
N SER A 213 -4.88 -4.59 0.32
CA SER A 213 -4.27 -5.91 0.25
C SER A 213 -2.77 -5.83 -0.02
N THR A 214 -2.05 -6.82 0.49
CA THR A 214 -0.66 -7.09 0.12
C THR A 214 -0.58 -8.54 -0.37
N SER A 215 0.14 -8.78 -1.45
CA SER A 215 0.41 -10.11 -1.99
C SER A 215 1.88 -10.29 -2.30
N ALA A 216 2.35 -11.54 -2.17
CA ALA A 216 3.67 -11.96 -2.63
C ALA A 216 3.59 -13.42 -3.10
N ASP A 217 4.33 -13.72 -4.16
CA ASP A 217 4.58 -15.10 -4.64
C ASP A 217 6.05 -15.15 -5.05
N ASP A 218 6.87 -15.70 -4.18
CA ASP A 218 8.32 -15.73 -4.38
C ASP A 218 8.95 -16.94 -3.70
N SER A 219 10.17 -17.26 -4.09
CA SER A 219 10.97 -18.29 -3.44
C SER A 219 11.85 -17.67 -2.37
N ILE A 220 11.61 -18.04 -1.14
CA ILE A 220 12.43 -17.66 0.01
C ILE A 220 13.42 -18.76 0.37
N ARG A 221 14.55 -18.37 0.96
CA ARG A 221 15.50 -19.34 1.51
C ARG A 221 15.12 -19.69 2.94
N VAL A 222 14.92 -20.98 3.19
CA VAL A 222 14.70 -21.54 4.53
C VAL A 222 15.83 -22.51 4.83
N GLY A 223 16.75 -22.09 5.68
CA GLY A 223 17.98 -22.86 5.95
C GLY A 223 18.80 -23.05 4.68
N ARG A 224 18.93 -24.32 4.24
CA ARG A 224 19.69 -24.71 3.03
C ARG A 224 18.83 -24.82 1.77
N TYR A 225 17.52 -24.75 1.89
CA TYR A 225 16.58 -24.99 0.81
C TYR A 225 15.88 -23.70 0.38
N PHE A 226 15.38 -23.71 -0.84
CA PHE A 226 14.44 -22.69 -1.33
C PHE A 226 13.03 -23.24 -1.24
N THR A 227 12.13 -22.46 -0.66
CA THR A 227 10.73 -22.78 -0.53
C THR A 227 9.92 -21.67 -1.17
N ARG A 228 9.02 -22.01 -2.11
CA ARG A 228 8.09 -21.04 -2.65
C ARG A 228 7.02 -20.76 -1.60
N VAL A 229 6.75 -19.47 -1.39
CA VAL A 229 5.73 -18.99 -0.48
C VAL A 229 4.77 -18.08 -1.21
N ILE A 230 3.48 -18.24 -0.92
CA ILE A 230 2.43 -17.32 -1.33
C ILE A 230 1.96 -16.62 -0.07
N VAL A 231 2.08 -15.28 -0.06
CA VAL A 231 1.63 -14.43 1.06
C VAL A 231 0.46 -13.60 0.59
N SER A 232 -0.58 -13.54 1.39
CA SER A 232 -1.73 -12.67 1.20
C SER A 232 -2.07 -12.00 2.53
N VAL A 233 -2.19 -10.67 2.49
CA VAL A 233 -2.73 -9.88 3.60
C VAL A 233 -3.91 -9.10 3.09
N ARG A 234 -5.02 -9.13 3.82
CA ARG A 234 -6.22 -8.33 3.54
C ARG A 234 -6.47 -7.41 4.72
N PHE A 235 -6.72 -6.14 4.41
CA PHE A 235 -7.05 -5.13 5.40
C PHE A 235 -8.51 -4.72 5.21
N THR A 236 -9.34 -4.87 6.24
CA THR A 236 -10.79 -4.65 6.13
C THR A 236 -11.35 -3.96 7.37
N GLY A 237 -12.59 -3.47 7.26
CA GLY A 237 -13.34 -2.97 8.40
C GLY A 237 -12.71 -1.74 9.06
N TYR A 238 -12.11 -0.85 8.27
CA TYR A 238 -11.64 0.44 8.78
C TYR A 238 -12.79 1.19 9.44
N LYS A 239 -12.62 1.51 10.70
CA LYS A 239 -13.64 2.21 11.49
C LYS A 239 -12.97 3.28 12.35
N LYS A 240 -13.42 4.51 12.17
CA LYS A 240 -12.96 5.63 12.98
C LYS A 240 -13.36 5.43 14.44
N VAL A 241 -12.40 5.58 15.34
CA VAL A 241 -12.63 5.53 16.78
C VAL A 241 -13.23 6.87 17.18
N SER A 242 -14.43 6.85 17.76
CA SER A 242 -15.00 8.05 18.37
C SER A 242 -14.09 8.47 19.52
N ALA A 243 -13.68 9.73 19.54
CA ALA A 243 -12.97 10.29 20.70
C ALA A 243 -13.85 10.01 21.93
N LYS A 244 -13.39 9.16 22.85
CA LYS A 244 -14.03 9.08 24.17
C LYS A 244 -13.80 10.44 24.83
N GLN A 245 -14.91 11.15 25.07
CA GLN A 245 -14.94 12.32 25.92
C GLN A 245 -14.40 11.99 27.33
#